data_a478e26373287484e66fe7b13e205a67
#
_entry.id   a478e26373287484e66fe7b13e205a67
#
_cell.length_a   1.000
_cell.length_b   1.000
_cell.length_c   1.000
_cell.angle_alpha   90.00
_cell.angle_beta   90.00
_cell.angle_gamma   90.00
#
_symmetry.space_group_name_H-M   'P 1'
#
loop_
_entity.id
_entity.type
_entity.pdbx_description
1 polymer ?
#
loop_
_entity_poly.entity_id
_entity_poly.type
_entity_poly.pdbx_seq_one_letter_code
_entity_poly.pdbx_strand_id
1 'polypeptide(L)'
;MKKFVSLFSIVLVLTMLLSACTPAVTPTEETETQVPTAEEIKLVVWDQFYRDVESGVMDTLNTEFEAAHPGVKIERVVKTLDDLKVTLKLALSESTGPDVAQVNQGRSDMGAMVQADLLLPLNDYSTQYKWGDRFSTSVASRNSFTPDGKTFGEGNLYGVSPTAEVVGVYYNKGIFDANGWTIPATFDEFEDLLAKIKAKGITPISFGSLDGWNAIHEFSAVQHILVSLDYINNFVYGVNNATFDTPENQQAAAVMQDWVAKDYFSPDFSGVGYDDSNKLFKTGEGAMTITGSWLAGELIGDTDQQFGFFLLPANPDHT
;
A
#
# COMPACT_ATOMS: atom_id res chain seq x y z
N MET A 1 -73.06 26.04 -25.27
CA MET A 1 -72.02 25.68 -24.29
C MET A 1 -71.77 26.69 -23.18
N LYS A 2 -72.21 27.94 -23.26
CA LYS A 2 -72.00 28.99 -22.21
C LYS A 2 -72.95 28.95 -21.01
N LYS A 3 -74.07 28.21 -21.08
CA LYS A 3 -75.09 28.14 -19.98
C LYS A 3 -74.85 26.97 -18.99
N PHE A 4 -74.03 25.98 -19.31
CA PHE A 4 -73.74 24.84 -18.45
C PHE A 4 -72.65 25.15 -17.42
N VAL A 5 -71.72 26.05 -17.75
CA VAL A 5 -70.59 26.42 -16.86
C VAL A 5 -71.05 27.28 -15.66
N SER A 6 -72.10 28.06 -15.86
CA SER A 6 -72.63 28.94 -14.80
C SER A 6 -73.38 28.18 -13.69
N LEU A 7 -74.03 27.03 -14.03
CA LEU A 7 -74.77 26.24 -13.04
C LEU A 7 -73.81 25.42 -12.13
N PHE A 8 -72.69 24.98 -12.69
CA PHE A 8 -71.68 24.19 -11.94
C PHE A 8 -70.94 25.07 -10.90
N SER A 9 -70.66 26.31 -11.24
CA SER A 9 -70.02 27.29 -10.32
C SER A 9 -70.88 27.65 -9.12
N ILE A 10 -72.21 27.71 -9.27
CA ILE A 10 -73.12 28.04 -8.18
C ILE A 10 -73.32 26.89 -7.21
N VAL A 11 -73.31 25.65 -7.67
CA VAL A 11 -73.39 24.48 -6.81
C VAL A 11 -72.09 24.29 -6.00
N LEU A 12 -70.89 24.61 -6.56
CA LEU A 12 -69.63 24.53 -5.84
C LEU A 12 -69.47 25.58 -4.72
N VAL A 13 -70.05 26.76 -4.87
CA VAL A 13 -70.07 27.84 -3.84
C VAL A 13 -71.05 27.52 -2.72
N LEU A 14 -72.18 26.86 -3.00
CA LEU A 14 -73.21 26.52 -2.00
C LEU A 14 -72.77 25.34 -1.11
N THR A 15 -71.91 24.46 -1.58
CA THR A 15 -71.35 23.35 -0.77
C THR A 15 -70.27 23.81 0.22
N MET A 16 -69.63 24.93 -0.01
CA MET A 16 -68.61 25.48 0.91
C MET A 16 -69.24 26.28 2.12
N LEU A 17 -70.53 26.59 2.11
CA LEU A 17 -71.14 27.37 3.20
C LEU A 17 -71.83 26.52 4.26
N LEU A 18 -71.85 25.19 4.13
CA LEU A 18 -72.50 24.30 5.10
C LEU A 18 -71.53 23.52 6.00
N SER A 19 -70.22 23.83 5.97
CA SER A 19 -69.20 23.14 6.77
C SER A 19 -68.74 23.96 8.02
N ALA A 20 -69.46 24.93 8.45
CA ALA A 20 -69.03 25.82 9.53
C ALA A 20 -69.88 25.65 10.80
N CYS A 21 -69.94 24.44 11.38
CA CYS A 21 -70.35 24.31 12.79
C CYS A 21 -70.08 22.85 13.24
N THR A 22 -68.76 22.48 13.43
CA THR A 22 -68.39 21.41 14.33
C THR A 22 -67.45 21.98 15.39
N PRO A 23 -67.63 21.66 16.72
CA PRO A 23 -66.75 22.18 17.75
C PRO A 23 -65.34 21.73 17.51
N ALA A 24 -64.36 22.63 17.50
CA ALA A 24 -62.96 22.40 17.35
C ALA A 24 -62.45 21.48 18.49
N VAL A 25 -62.22 20.21 18.20
CA VAL A 25 -61.31 19.40 18.98
C VAL A 25 -59.91 19.89 18.56
N THR A 26 -59.22 20.56 19.44
CA THR A 26 -57.83 20.96 19.28
C THR A 26 -57.01 19.70 19.12
N PRO A 27 -56.40 19.44 17.97
CA PRO A 27 -55.39 18.39 17.91
C PRO A 27 -54.23 18.86 18.77
N THR A 28 -53.88 18.10 19.78
CA THR A 28 -52.57 18.22 20.42
C THR A 28 -51.56 17.95 19.28
N GLU A 29 -50.91 19.01 18.76
CA GLU A 29 -49.70 18.87 17.94
C GLU A 29 -48.69 18.13 18.81
N GLU A 30 -48.57 16.79 18.60
CA GLU A 30 -47.36 16.13 18.95
C GLU A 30 -46.26 16.81 18.12
N THR A 31 -45.54 17.71 18.78
CA THR A 31 -44.29 18.24 18.25
C THR A 31 -43.37 17.02 18.12
N GLU A 32 -43.36 16.40 16.93
CA GLU A 32 -42.26 15.53 16.57
C GLU A 32 -40.98 16.34 16.77
N THR A 33 -40.32 16.08 17.87
CA THR A 33 -38.97 16.56 18.10
C THR A 33 -38.16 15.93 16.98
N GLN A 34 -37.96 16.65 15.88
CA GLN A 34 -36.95 16.28 14.88
C GLN A 34 -35.64 16.22 15.65
N VAL A 35 -35.23 15.00 16.00
CA VAL A 35 -33.86 14.72 16.42
C VAL A 35 -33.01 15.18 15.24
N PRO A 36 -32.10 16.16 15.44
CA PRO A 36 -31.21 16.56 14.35
C PRO A 36 -30.54 15.30 13.86
N THR A 37 -30.77 14.92 12.62
CA THR A 37 -29.97 13.90 11.95
C THR A 37 -28.56 14.43 12.02
N ALA A 38 -27.69 13.76 12.80
CA ALA A 38 -26.29 14.09 12.84
C ALA A 38 -25.79 14.09 11.39
N GLU A 39 -25.15 15.16 10.98
CA GLU A 39 -24.60 15.29 9.63
C GLU A 39 -23.64 14.13 9.42
N GLU A 40 -23.82 13.35 8.35
CA GLU A 40 -22.97 12.22 8.04
C GLU A 40 -21.55 12.72 7.74
N ILE A 41 -20.57 12.22 8.48
CA ILE A 41 -19.16 12.53 8.26
C ILE A 41 -18.64 11.59 7.17
N LYS A 42 -18.21 12.15 6.05
CA LYS A 42 -17.57 11.42 4.97
C LYS A 42 -16.05 11.52 5.10
N LEU A 43 -15.35 10.38 5.18
CA LEU A 43 -13.90 10.29 5.16
C LEU A 43 -13.44 9.74 3.82
N VAL A 44 -12.63 10.50 3.11
CA VAL A 44 -12.03 10.07 1.84
C VAL A 44 -10.67 9.43 2.15
N VAL A 45 -10.52 8.16 1.76
CA VAL A 45 -9.31 7.36 2.03
C VAL A 45 -8.69 6.92 0.71
N TRP A 46 -7.41 7.27 0.49
CA TRP A 46 -6.65 6.80 -0.68
C TRP A 46 -5.61 5.78 -0.27
N ASP A 47 -5.65 4.61 -0.91
CA ASP A 47 -4.70 3.54 -0.68
C ASP A 47 -4.28 2.81 -1.97
N GLN A 48 -3.24 1.96 -1.85
CA GLN A 48 -2.72 1.15 -2.96
C GLN A 48 -3.03 -0.35 -2.82
N PHE A 49 -3.91 -0.74 -1.91
CA PHE A 49 -4.29 -2.14 -1.74
C PHE A 49 -5.30 -2.55 -2.83
N TYR A 50 -4.82 -2.62 -4.07
CA TYR A 50 -5.66 -2.90 -5.25
C TYR A 50 -5.79 -4.39 -5.58
N ARG A 51 -4.90 -5.23 -5.02
CA ARG A 51 -4.96 -6.68 -5.22
C ARG A 51 -6.12 -7.27 -4.44
N ASP A 52 -6.79 -8.27 -5.02
CA ASP A 52 -8.07 -8.79 -4.50
C ASP A 52 -8.03 -9.14 -3.01
N VAL A 53 -6.98 -9.83 -2.55
CA VAL A 53 -6.84 -10.24 -1.13
C VAL A 53 -6.69 -9.03 -0.22
N GLU A 54 -5.79 -8.11 -0.57
CA GLU A 54 -5.52 -6.89 0.21
C GLU A 54 -6.75 -5.97 0.22
N SER A 55 -7.37 -5.79 -0.96
CA SER A 55 -8.58 -4.97 -1.11
C SER A 55 -9.72 -5.52 -0.26
N GLY A 56 -9.94 -6.82 -0.26
CA GLY A 56 -10.97 -7.46 0.56
C GLY A 56 -10.76 -7.28 2.06
N VAL A 57 -9.50 -7.27 2.52
CA VAL A 57 -9.18 -6.95 3.92
C VAL A 57 -9.52 -5.50 4.23
N MET A 58 -9.15 -4.55 3.37
CA MET A 58 -9.45 -3.13 3.58
C MET A 58 -10.96 -2.86 3.58
N ASP A 59 -11.71 -3.48 2.69
CA ASP A 59 -13.17 -3.34 2.64
C ASP A 59 -13.84 -3.88 3.92
N THR A 60 -13.32 -4.97 4.47
CA THR A 60 -13.76 -5.53 5.75
C THR A 60 -13.48 -4.55 6.89
N LEU A 61 -12.25 -4.03 6.99
CA LEU A 61 -11.85 -3.09 8.04
C LEU A 61 -12.65 -1.78 7.96
N ASN A 62 -12.90 -1.27 6.76
CA ASN A 62 -13.73 -0.08 6.55
C ASN A 62 -15.19 -0.31 7.01
N THR A 63 -15.75 -1.48 6.71
CA THR A 63 -17.09 -1.87 7.15
C THR A 63 -17.16 -1.96 8.68
N GLU A 64 -16.18 -2.57 9.32
CA GLU A 64 -16.08 -2.68 10.78
C GLU A 64 -15.93 -1.29 11.43
N PHE A 65 -15.13 -0.42 10.82
CA PHE A 65 -14.96 0.96 11.31
C PHE A 65 -16.26 1.74 11.24
N GLU A 66 -16.98 1.71 10.12
CA GLU A 66 -18.29 2.37 9.98
C GLU A 66 -19.31 1.84 10.99
N ALA A 67 -19.32 0.52 11.22
CA ALA A 67 -20.21 -0.09 12.22
C ALA A 67 -19.88 0.37 13.64
N ALA A 68 -18.60 0.56 13.97
CA ALA A 68 -18.14 1.06 15.27
C ALA A 68 -18.32 2.58 15.44
N HIS A 69 -18.49 3.33 14.35
CA HIS A 69 -18.62 4.79 14.33
C HIS A 69 -19.86 5.24 13.56
N PRO A 70 -21.09 5.07 14.13
CA PRO A 70 -22.33 5.46 13.47
C PRO A 70 -22.31 6.93 13.06
N GLY A 71 -22.68 7.22 11.81
CA GLY A 71 -22.63 8.55 11.22
C GLY A 71 -21.32 8.86 10.48
N VAL A 72 -20.36 7.95 10.44
CA VAL A 72 -19.18 8.07 9.59
C VAL A 72 -19.32 7.14 8.39
N LYS A 73 -18.95 7.64 7.21
CA LYS A 73 -18.86 6.88 5.95
C LYS A 73 -17.48 7.01 5.34
N ILE A 74 -16.94 5.90 4.87
CA ILE A 74 -15.64 5.85 4.20
C ILE A 74 -15.86 5.82 2.69
N GLU A 75 -15.32 6.80 2.00
CA GLU A 75 -15.15 6.77 0.55
C GLU A 75 -13.72 6.34 0.23
N ARG A 76 -13.55 5.07 -0.08
CA ARG A 76 -12.26 4.50 -0.44
C ARG A 76 -11.96 4.72 -1.92
N VAL A 77 -10.78 5.26 -2.23
CA VAL A 77 -10.26 5.43 -3.60
C VAL A 77 -8.96 4.65 -3.72
N VAL A 78 -9.03 3.56 -4.47
CA VAL A 78 -7.88 2.68 -4.71
C VAL A 78 -7.06 3.22 -5.88
N LYS A 79 -5.75 3.28 -5.71
CA LYS A 79 -4.79 3.76 -6.70
C LYS A 79 -3.61 2.79 -6.81
N THR A 80 -2.93 2.76 -7.95
CA THR A 80 -1.62 2.12 -8.03
C THR A 80 -0.58 2.93 -7.24
N LEU A 81 0.55 2.31 -6.89
CA LEU A 81 1.65 3.03 -6.23
C LEU A 81 2.12 4.23 -7.06
N ASP A 82 2.24 4.04 -8.36
CA ASP A 82 2.72 5.09 -9.28
C ASP A 82 1.71 6.24 -9.38
N ASP A 83 0.42 5.94 -9.48
CA ASP A 83 -0.63 6.97 -9.46
C ASP A 83 -0.64 7.74 -8.14
N LEU A 84 -0.46 7.06 -6.99
CA LEU A 84 -0.35 7.73 -5.69
C LEU A 84 0.84 8.68 -5.65
N LYS A 85 2.03 8.23 -6.05
CA LYS A 85 3.25 9.05 -6.07
C LYS A 85 3.09 10.31 -6.91
N VAL A 86 2.43 10.20 -8.06
CA VAL A 86 2.25 11.32 -8.98
C VAL A 86 1.16 12.28 -8.49
N THR A 87 0.06 11.78 -7.93
CA THR A 87 -1.14 12.60 -7.68
C THR A 87 -1.29 13.09 -6.25
N LEU A 88 -0.78 12.34 -5.25
CA LEU A 88 -1.10 12.57 -3.84
C LEU A 88 -0.60 13.94 -3.34
N LYS A 89 0.64 14.29 -3.64
CA LYS A 89 1.21 15.58 -3.17
C LYS A 89 0.41 16.77 -3.67
N LEU A 90 -0.03 16.73 -4.92
CA LEU A 90 -0.86 17.79 -5.50
C LEU A 90 -2.24 17.81 -4.82
N ALA A 91 -2.88 16.65 -4.67
CA ALA A 91 -4.19 16.53 -4.07
C ALA A 91 -4.22 17.02 -2.61
N LEU A 92 -3.18 16.70 -1.82
CA LEU A 92 -3.04 17.21 -0.45
C LEU A 92 -2.76 18.72 -0.39
N SER A 93 -2.14 19.29 -1.43
CA SER A 93 -1.91 20.74 -1.51
C SER A 93 -3.18 21.53 -1.87
N GLU A 94 -4.17 20.87 -2.42
CA GLU A 94 -5.48 21.41 -2.76
C GLU A 94 -6.49 20.92 -1.71
N SER A 95 -7.50 21.72 -1.41
CA SER A 95 -8.56 21.37 -0.42
C SER A 95 -9.45 20.18 -0.86
N THR A 96 -9.10 19.49 -1.93
CA THR A 96 -9.83 18.36 -2.53
C THR A 96 -9.12 17.02 -2.32
N GLY A 97 -8.05 17.00 -1.53
CA GLY A 97 -7.31 15.78 -1.20
C GLY A 97 -8.06 14.84 -0.27
N PRO A 98 -7.52 13.63 -0.05
CA PRO A 98 -8.08 12.67 0.91
C PRO A 98 -7.86 13.13 2.35
N ASP A 99 -8.74 12.69 3.27
CA ASP A 99 -8.57 12.85 4.70
C ASP A 99 -7.50 11.90 5.27
N VAL A 100 -7.41 10.71 4.68
CA VAL A 100 -6.41 9.69 5.00
C VAL A 100 -5.78 9.17 3.71
N ALA A 101 -4.46 9.08 3.69
CA ALA A 101 -3.75 8.55 2.53
C ALA A 101 -2.65 7.56 2.92
N GLN A 102 -2.50 6.52 2.13
CA GLN A 102 -1.28 5.72 2.16
C GLN A 102 -0.15 6.51 1.50
N VAL A 103 0.97 6.61 2.21
CA VAL A 103 2.17 7.30 1.76
C VAL A 103 3.34 6.32 1.78
N ASN A 104 4.11 6.27 0.71
CA ASN A 104 5.32 5.49 0.70
C ASN A 104 6.33 6.09 1.69
N GLN A 105 7.00 5.22 2.47
CA GLN A 105 7.97 5.64 3.48
C GLN A 105 9.21 6.26 2.83
N GLY A 106 9.98 6.98 3.66
CA GLY A 106 11.27 7.49 3.27
C GLY A 106 11.29 8.98 2.98
N ARG A 107 12.51 9.49 2.74
CA ARG A 107 12.75 10.93 2.60
C ARG A 107 12.17 11.53 1.33
N SER A 108 12.14 10.76 0.23
CA SER A 108 11.67 11.25 -1.06
C SER A 108 10.16 11.42 -1.14
N ASP A 109 9.40 10.56 -0.47
CA ASP A 109 7.93 10.58 -0.52
C ASP A 109 7.37 11.22 0.75
N MET A 110 7.32 10.49 1.87
CA MET A 110 6.78 11.02 3.14
C MET A 110 7.53 12.27 3.62
N GLY A 111 8.86 12.26 3.61
CA GLY A 111 9.67 13.40 4.03
C GLY A 111 9.40 14.66 3.20
N ALA A 112 9.21 14.52 1.90
CA ALA A 112 8.85 15.64 1.03
C ALA A 112 7.44 16.21 1.32
N MET A 113 6.52 15.39 1.81
CA MET A 113 5.19 15.84 2.24
C MET A 113 5.24 16.51 3.62
N VAL A 114 6.06 15.99 4.56
CA VAL A 114 6.30 16.65 5.85
C VAL A 114 6.94 18.02 5.66
N GLN A 115 7.94 18.14 4.79
CA GLN A 115 8.57 19.43 4.46
C GLN A 115 7.60 20.45 3.84
N ALA A 116 6.55 19.98 3.21
CA ALA A 116 5.51 20.80 2.60
C ALA A 116 4.30 21.06 3.53
N ASP A 117 4.38 20.65 4.80
CA ASP A 117 3.29 20.78 5.79
C ASP A 117 1.97 20.08 5.35
N LEU A 118 2.08 18.98 4.62
CA LEU A 118 0.93 18.25 4.08
C LEU A 118 0.48 17.09 4.95
N LEU A 119 1.24 16.73 5.98
CA LEU A 119 0.92 15.63 6.89
C LEU A 119 0.77 16.12 8.32
N LEU A 120 -0.26 15.61 9.00
CA LEU A 120 -0.54 15.94 10.40
C LEU A 120 0.42 15.16 11.33
N PRO A 121 1.07 15.82 12.33
CA PRO A 121 1.76 15.12 13.40
C PRO A 121 0.78 14.27 14.24
N LEU A 122 1.13 13.00 14.47
CA LEU A 122 0.26 12.02 15.11
C LEU A 122 0.64 11.67 16.56
N ASN A 123 1.57 12.40 17.18
CA ASN A 123 2.08 12.09 18.51
C ASN A 123 1.01 12.03 19.60
N ASP A 124 0.08 12.99 19.61
CA ASP A 124 -1.02 13.04 20.58
C ASP A 124 -1.96 11.84 20.43
N TYR A 125 -2.28 11.48 19.19
CA TYR A 125 -3.08 10.30 18.87
C TYR A 125 -2.35 9.01 19.23
N SER A 126 -1.04 8.93 18.94
CA SER A 126 -0.20 7.80 19.33
C SER A 126 -0.23 7.56 20.84
N THR A 127 -0.17 8.63 21.63
CA THR A 127 -0.28 8.58 23.10
C THR A 127 -1.68 8.16 23.54
N GLN A 128 -2.72 8.80 22.98
CA GLN A 128 -4.13 8.53 23.31
C GLN A 128 -4.52 7.08 23.05
N TYR A 129 -4.10 6.53 21.89
CA TYR A 129 -4.46 5.18 21.45
C TYR A 129 -3.40 4.13 21.78
N LYS A 130 -2.32 4.51 22.50
CA LYS A 130 -1.24 3.62 22.93
C LYS A 130 -0.61 2.83 21.77
N TRP A 131 -0.32 3.49 20.67
CA TRP A 131 0.27 2.84 19.51
C TRP A 131 1.67 2.28 19.80
N GLY A 132 2.43 2.88 20.73
CA GLY A 132 3.70 2.37 21.18
C GLY A 132 3.67 0.96 21.79
N ASP A 133 2.50 0.50 22.26
CA ASP A 133 2.32 -0.86 22.76
C ASP A 133 2.13 -1.89 21.61
N ARG A 134 1.86 -1.43 20.39
CA ARG A 134 1.56 -2.25 19.21
C ARG A 134 2.69 -2.29 18.19
N PHE A 135 3.44 -1.22 18.07
CA PHE A 135 4.49 -1.04 17.06
C PHE A 135 5.86 -0.96 17.72
N SER A 136 6.84 -1.67 17.17
CA SER A 136 8.22 -1.54 17.61
C SER A 136 8.78 -0.14 17.30
N THR A 137 9.78 0.27 18.06
CA THR A 137 10.47 1.55 17.81
C THR A 137 11.03 1.63 16.39
N SER A 138 11.52 0.53 15.84
CA SER A 138 12.03 0.48 14.45
C SER A 138 10.95 0.72 13.40
N VAL A 139 9.72 0.28 13.64
CA VAL A 139 8.58 0.59 12.76
C VAL A 139 8.16 2.04 12.91
N ALA A 140 8.07 2.55 14.13
CA ALA A 140 7.69 3.93 14.39
C ALA A 140 8.71 4.93 13.81
N SER A 141 10.02 4.66 13.94
CA SER A 141 11.06 5.53 13.39
C SER A 141 10.98 5.69 11.87
N ARG A 142 10.53 4.66 11.15
CA ARG A 142 10.33 4.74 9.69
C ARG A 142 9.15 5.62 9.26
N ASN A 143 8.34 6.10 10.21
CA ASN A 143 7.25 7.04 10.00
C ASN A 143 7.49 8.37 10.71
N SER A 144 8.71 8.60 11.20
CA SER A 144 9.05 9.77 12.00
C SER A 144 10.00 10.72 11.26
N PHE A 145 9.75 12.00 11.42
CA PHE A 145 10.58 13.08 10.88
C PHE A 145 10.64 14.23 11.87
N THR A 146 11.76 14.98 11.86
CA THR A 146 11.77 16.30 12.50
C THR A 146 10.68 17.18 11.89
N PRO A 147 10.14 18.18 12.63
CA PRO A 147 9.06 19.03 12.15
C PRO A 147 9.36 19.75 10.82
N ASP A 148 10.63 20.02 10.53
CA ASP A 148 11.06 20.59 9.26
C ASP A 148 11.25 19.56 8.13
N GLY A 149 10.95 18.27 8.41
CA GLY A 149 11.04 17.17 7.46
C GLY A 149 12.45 16.80 6.99
N LYS A 150 13.50 17.36 7.59
CA LYS A 150 14.87 17.16 7.10
C LYS A 150 15.53 15.91 7.66
N THR A 151 15.24 15.56 8.92
CA THR A 151 15.81 14.38 9.56
C THR A 151 14.76 13.28 9.60
N PHE A 152 15.08 12.14 9.01
CA PHE A 152 14.28 10.94 9.00
C PHE A 152 14.66 10.03 10.18
N GLY A 153 13.68 9.40 10.80
CA GLY A 153 13.88 8.42 11.87
C GLY A 153 13.69 8.97 13.27
N GLU A 154 13.51 10.26 13.45
CA GLU A 154 13.31 10.93 14.73
C GLU A 154 12.31 12.07 14.66
N GLY A 155 11.90 12.61 15.80
CA GLY A 155 10.98 13.75 15.88
C GLY A 155 9.52 13.30 16.00
N ASN A 156 8.63 13.87 15.17
CA ASN A 156 7.22 13.57 15.20
C ASN A 156 6.86 12.35 14.34
N LEU A 157 5.86 11.61 14.80
CA LEU A 157 5.22 10.55 14.02
C LEU A 157 4.26 11.18 13.00
N TYR A 158 4.36 10.83 11.72
CA TYR A 158 3.49 11.32 10.65
C TYR A 158 2.68 10.23 9.95
N GLY A 159 2.84 8.99 10.35
CA GLY A 159 2.13 7.86 9.78
C GLY A 159 2.08 6.66 10.70
N VAL A 160 1.20 5.72 10.39
CA VAL A 160 1.09 4.43 11.06
C VAL A 160 1.19 3.35 10.00
N SER A 161 2.10 2.41 10.18
CA SER A 161 2.27 1.29 9.25
C SER A 161 1.22 0.22 9.50
N PRO A 162 0.32 -0.06 8.56
CA PRO A 162 -0.65 -1.16 8.70
C PRO A 162 0.03 -2.53 8.59
N THR A 163 1.15 -2.61 7.87
CA THR A 163 1.90 -3.84 7.60
C THR A 163 3.40 -3.61 7.81
N ALA A 164 4.14 -4.68 8.06
CA ALA A 164 5.60 -4.70 7.99
C ALA A 164 6.00 -5.68 6.88
N GLU A 165 6.86 -5.22 5.98
CA GLU A 165 7.23 -5.94 4.77
C GLU A 165 8.73 -6.18 4.72
N VAL A 166 9.12 -7.28 4.10
CA VAL A 166 10.52 -7.67 3.91
C VAL A 166 10.72 -8.13 2.47
N VAL A 167 11.84 -7.74 1.87
CA VAL A 167 12.28 -8.26 0.56
C VAL A 167 13.05 -9.55 0.75
N GLY A 168 12.77 -10.54 -0.08
CA GLY A 168 13.44 -11.83 -0.10
C GLY A 168 13.22 -12.57 -1.41
N VAL A 169 13.52 -13.84 -1.44
CA VAL A 169 13.46 -14.70 -2.62
C VAL A 169 12.25 -15.62 -2.50
N TYR A 170 11.29 -15.46 -3.39
CA TYR A 170 10.28 -16.49 -3.63
C TYR A 170 10.84 -17.53 -4.60
N TYR A 171 10.51 -18.80 -4.39
CA TYR A 171 10.90 -19.88 -5.29
C TYR A 171 9.75 -20.85 -5.57
N ASN A 172 9.74 -21.42 -6.74
CA ASN A 172 8.78 -22.45 -7.15
C ASN A 172 9.21 -23.81 -6.59
N LYS A 173 8.47 -24.34 -5.60
CA LYS A 173 8.79 -25.63 -4.96
C LYS A 173 8.78 -26.79 -5.96
N GLY A 174 7.83 -26.82 -6.90
CA GLY A 174 7.74 -27.87 -7.89
C GLY A 174 8.98 -27.93 -8.80
N ILE A 175 9.50 -26.77 -9.20
CA ILE A 175 10.75 -26.69 -9.98
C ILE A 175 11.95 -27.15 -9.15
N PHE A 176 12.03 -26.72 -7.89
CA PHE A 176 13.12 -27.13 -6.98
C PHE A 176 13.10 -28.62 -6.73
N ASP A 177 11.94 -29.18 -6.36
CA ASP A 177 11.77 -30.61 -6.07
C ASP A 177 12.09 -31.50 -7.28
N ALA A 178 11.63 -31.10 -8.47
CA ALA A 178 11.89 -31.85 -9.71
C ALA A 178 13.38 -31.92 -10.09
N ASN A 179 14.20 -30.98 -9.59
CA ASN A 179 15.63 -30.91 -9.88
C ASN A 179 16.50 -31.28 -8.66
N GLY A 180 15.90 -31.54 -7.49
CA GLY A 180 16.61 -31.83 -6.25
C GLY A 180 17.41 -30.65 -5.70
N TRP A 181 16.95 -29.41 -5.94
CA TRP A 181 17.59 -28.21 -5.44
C TRP A 181 17.13 -27.89 -4.02
N THR A 182 18.03 -27.32 -3.24
CA THR A 182 17.80 -26.91 -1.86
C THR A 182 17.98 -25.39 -1.73
N ILE A 183 17.41 -24.82 -0.66
CA ILE A 183 17.62 -23.42 -0.33
C ILE A 183 19.09 -23.20 0.01
N PRO A 184 19.78 -22.22 -0.62
CA PRO A 184 21.19 -21.96 -0.37
C PRO A 184 21.41 -21.39 1.02
N ALA A 185 22.50 -21.77 1.67
CA ALA A 185 22.89 -21.28 2.98
C ALA A 185 23.90 -20.12 2.92
N THR A 186 24.56 -19.94 1.76
CA THR A 186 25.51 -18.86 1.52
C THR A 186 25.23 -18.17 0.20
N PHE A 187 25.81 -16.99 0.00
CA PHE A 187 25.67 -16.27 -1.27
C PHE A 187 26.36 -17.02 -2.42
N ASP A 188 27.51 -17.63 -2.19
CA ASP A 188 28.18 -18.44 -3.20
C ASP A 188 27.31 -19.64 -3.63
N GLU A 189 26.63 -20.30 -2.68
CA GLU A 189 25.67 -21.35 -3.00
C GLU A 189 24.47 -20.83 -3.79
N PHE A 190 24.03 -19.58 -3.53
CA PHE A 190 22.97 -18.93 -4.31
C PHE A 190 23.43 -18.68 -5.75
N GLU A 191 24.63 -18.15 -5.95
CA GLU A 191 25.23 -17.97 -7.28
C GLU A 191 25.37 -19.31 -8.04
N ASP A 192 25.85 -20.34 -7.35
CA ASP A 192 25.91 -21.68 -7.91
C ASP A 192 24.53 -22.23 -8.29
N LEU A 193 23.50 -21.92 -7.50
CA LEU A 193 22.13 -22.32 -7.80
C LEU A 193 21.62 -21.61 -9.05
N LEU A 194 21.87 -20.31 -9.21
CA LEU A 194 21.51 -19.58 -10.44
C LEU A 194 22.12 -20.23 -11.68
N ALA A 195 23.42 -20.60 -11.61
CA ALA A 195 24.09 -21.25 -12.70
C ALA A 195 23.51 -22.66 -13.02
N LYS A 196 23.16 -23.45 -11.99
CA LYS A 196 22.51 -24.76 -12.15
C LYS A 196 21.13 -24.65 -12.79
N ILE A 197 20.31 -23.63 -12.38
CA ILE A 197 19.01 -23.38 -12.95
C ILE A 197 19.14 -23.01 -14.42
N LYS A 198 20.04 -22.08 -14.75
CA LYS A 198 20.29 -21.66 -16.13
C LYS A 198 20.75 -22.82 -17.02
N ALA A 199 21.65 -23.70 -16.51
CA ALA A 199 22.12 -24.85 -17.24
C ALA A 199 21.02 -25.88 -17.59
N LYS A 200 19.89 -25.85 -16.88
CA LYS A 200 18.68 -26.63 -17.20
C LYS A 200 17.75 -25.93 -18.21
N GLY A 201 18.11 -24.76 -18.71
CA GLY A 201 17.30 -23.99 -19.62
C GLY A 201 16.09 -23.31 -18.95
N ILE A 202 16.14 -23.18 -17.62
CA ILE A 202 15.10 -22.50 -16.82
C ILE A 202 15.61 -21.08 -16.53
N THR A 203 14.71 -20.10 -16.53
CA THR A 203 15.01 -18.74 -16.09
C THR A 203 15.28 -18.74 -14.59
N PRO A 204 16.48 -18.35 -14.11
CA PRO A 204 16.78 -18.34 -12.69
C PRO A 204 15.90 -17.38 -11.90
N ILE A 205 15.81 -16.13 -12.35
CA ILE A 205 15.07 -15.05 -11.67
C ILE A 205 14.05 -14.46 -12.64
N SER A 206 12.76 -14.64 -12.34
CA SER A 206 11.69 -13.90 -13.00
C SER A 206 11.78 -12.44 -12.57
N PHE A 207 12.05 -11.57 -13.54
CA PHE A 207 12.29 -10.15 -13.29
C PHE A 207 11.79 -9.32 -14.46
N GLY A 208 11.20 -8.18 -14.16
CA GLY A 208 10.80 -7.16 -15.13
C GLY A 208 11.15 -5.79 -14.56
N SER A 209 11.77 -4.91 -15.35
CA SER A 209 12.27 -3.61 -14.89
C SER A 209 11.75 -2.42 -15.68
N LEU A 210 10.68 -2.59 -16.44
CA LEU A 210 10.08 -1.48 -17.19
C LEU A 210 9.71 -0.30 -16.27
N ASP A 211 9.21 -0.58 -15.08
CA ASP A 211 8.81 0.41 -14.09
C ASP A 211 10.00 1.08 -13.37
N GLY A 212 11.19 0.50 -13.51
CA GLY A 212 12.46 1.03 -13.02
C GLY A 212 12.70 0.87 -11.51
N TRP A 213 11.70 1.11 -10.67
CA TRP A 213 11.85 1.15 -9.22
C TRP A 213 12.14 -0.22 -8.59
N ASN A 214 11.60 -1.28 -9.14
CA ASN A 214 11.67 -2.62 -8.55
C ASN A 214 13.05 -3.26 -8.60
N ALA A 215 13.94 -2.81 -9.49
CA ALA A 215 15.34 -3.26 -9.54
C ALA A 215 16.13 -2.98 -8.24
N ILE A 216 15.60 -2.12 -7.37
CA ILE A 216 16.16 -1.91 -6.03
C ILE A 216 16.06 -3.17 -5.16
N HIS A 217 15.14 -4.08 -5.43
CA HIS A 217 14.99 -5.32 -4.66
C HIS A 217 16.20 -6.23 -4.85
N GLU A 218 16.59 -6.49 -6.09
CA GLU A 218 17.76 -7.28 -6.44
C GLU A 218 19.03 -6.60 -5.94
N PHE A 219 19.16 -5.30 -6.21
CA PHE A 219 20.30 -4.50 -5.74
C PHE A 219 20.45 -4.56 -4.23
N SER A 220 19.36 -4.28 -3.48
CA SER A 220 19.40 -4.26 -2.02
C SER A 220 19.66 -5.65 -1.43
N ALA A 221 19.15 -6.71 -2.05
CA ALA A 221 19.42 -8.08 -1.61
C ALA A 221 20.91 -8.39 -1.70
N VAL A 222 21.59 -8.02 -2.80
CA VAL A 222 23.04 -8.17 -2.95
C VAL A 222 23.80 -7.20 -2.04
N GLN A 223 23.35 -5.93 -1.95
CA GLN A 223 23.99 -4.93 -1.10
C GLN A 223 24.10 -5.38 0.36
N HIS A 224 23.01 -5.95 0.93
CA HIS A 224 23.00 -6.42 2.32
C HIS A 224 24.05 -7.50 2.63
N ILE A 225 24.58 -8.17 1.62
CA ILE A 225 25.66 -9.15 1.78
C ILE A 225 27.03 -8.44 1.87
N LEU A 226 27.15 -7.28 1.23
CA LEU A 226 28.43 -6.58 1.04
C LEU A 226 28.67 -5.48 2.07
N VAL A 227 27.62 -4.97 2.70
CA VAL A 227 27.73 -3.83 3.64
C VAL A 227 27.20 -4.19 5.02
N SER A 228 27.67 -3.45 6.03
CA SER A 228 27.17 -3.60 7.40
C SER A 228 25.76 -3.03 7.57
N LEU A 229 25.02 -3.53 8.56
CA LEU A 229 23.72 -3.00 8.95
C LEU A 229 23.81 -1.52 9.37
N ASP A 230 24.91 -1.12 10.02
CA ASP A 230 25.15 0.27 10.39
C ASP A 230 25.24 1.19 9.17
N TYR A 231 25.92 0.73 8.10
CA TYR A 231 25.97 1.50 6.85
C TYR A 231 24.56 1.65 6.26
N ILE A 232 23.77 0.57 6.18
CA ILE A 232 22.40 0.63 5.65
C ILE A 232 21.56 1.62 6.47
N ASN A 233 21.58 1.53 7.79
CA ASN A 233 20.85 2.44 8.66
C ASN A 233 21.30 3.89 8.45
N ASN A 234 22.60 4.14 8.45
CA ASN A 234 23.13 5.49 8.21
C ASN A 234 22.70 6.06 6.86
N PHE A 235 22.74 5.24 5.81
CA PHE A 235 22.32 5.64 4.48
C PHE A 235 20.82 5.90 4.40
N VAL A 236 19.98 4.99 4.91
CA VAL A 236 18.52 5.11 4.90
C VAL A 236 18.07 6.35 5.66
N TYR A 237 18.59 6.57 6.84
CA TYR A 237 18.25 7.75 7.66
C TYR A 237 18.98 9.03 7.24
N GLY A 238 19.99 8.93 6.39
CA GLY A 238 20.76 10.09 5.91
C GLY A 238 21.64 10.73 6.98
N VAL A 239 22.15 9.90 7.89
CA VAL A 239 23.02 10.33 9.00
C VAL A 239 24.48 9.93 8.76
N ASN A 240 25.39 10.45 9.57
CA ASN A 240 26.82 10.14 9.55
C ASN A 240 27.50 10.32 8.16
N ASN A 241 26.98 11.23 7.33
CA ASN A 241 27.45 11.50 5.96
C ASN A 241 27.55 10.24 5.07
N ALA A 242 26.70 9.24 5.32
CA ALA A 242 26.66 8.04 4.49
C ALA A 242 26.26 8.42 3.05
N THR A 243 27.04 7.94 2.09
CA THR A 243 26.83 8.18 0.67
C THR A 243 26.54 6.87 -0.06
N PHE A 244 25.89 6.95 -1.22
CA PHE A 244 25.63 5.77 -2.05
C PHE A 244 26.89 5.33 -2.83
N ASP A 245 27.76 6.25 -3.19
CA ASP A 245 28.98 5.96 -3.95
C ASP A 245 30.06 5.37 -3.03
N THR A 246 30.04 4.03 -2.90
CA THR A 246 31.01 3.24 -2.14
C THR A 246 31.49 2.05 -2.98
N PRO A 247 32.69 1.50 -2.69
CA PRO A 247 33.18 0.30 -3.36
C PRO A 247 32.23 -0.89 -3.28
N GLU A 248 31.55 -1.08 -2.15
CA GLU A 248 30.61 -2.17 -1.91
C GLU A 248 29.35 -2.01 -2.77
N ASN A 249 28.82 -0.81 -2.90
CA ASN A 249 27.68 -0.54 -3.78
C ASN A 249 28.07 -0.69 -5.27
N GLN A 250 29.29 -0.30 -5.64
CA GLN A 250 29.82 -0.57 -6.99
C GLN A 250 29.93 -2.07 -7.24
N GLN A 251 30.37 -2.84 -6.24
CA GLN A 251 30.41 -4.30 -6.31
C GLN A 251 29.01 -4.91 -6.44
N ALA A 252 28.03 -4.42 -5.68
CA ALA A 252 26.63 -4.87 -5.81
C ALA A 252 26.09 -4.63 -7.24
N ALA A 253 26.36 -3.46 -7.81
CA ALA A 253 26.00 -3.16 -9.19
C ALA A 253 26.74 -4.09 -10.20
N ALA A 254 28.02 -4.42 -9.95
CA ALA A 254 28.78 -5.34 -10.78
C ALA A 254 28.21 -6.77 -10.75
N VAL A 255 27.72 -7.24 -9.60
CA VAL A 255 27.02 -8.55 -9.48
C VAL A 255 25.73 -8.53 -10.34
N MET A 256 24.93 -7.48 -10.28
CA MET A 256 23.74 -7.39 -11.13
C MET A 256 24.09 -7.37 -12.63
N GLN A 257 25.15 -6.66 -13.01
CA GLN A 257 25.65 -6.68 -14.40
C GLN A 257 26.08 -8.08 -14.83
N ASP A 258 26.73 -8.83 -13.94
CA ASP A 258 27.13 -10.22 -14.19
C ASP A 258 25.90 -11.13 -14.35
N TRP A 259 24.86 -10.95 -13.53
CA TRP A 259 23.61 -11.69 -13.70
C TRP A 259 22.93 -11.42 -15.05
N VAL A 260 22.94 -10.14 -15.51
CA VAL A 260 22.48 -9.80 -16.86
C VAL A 260 23.33 -10.49 -17.94
N ALA A 261 24.67 -10.43 -17.82
CA ALA A 261 25.59 -11.04 -18.80
C ALA A 261 25.47 -12.57 -18.88
N LYS A 262 25.04 -13.21 -17.79
CA LYS A 262 24.80 -14.65 -17.69
C LYS A 262 23.36 -15.05 -18.05
N ASP A 263 22.51 -14.10 -18.46
CA ASP A 263 21.08 -14.28 -18.74
C ASP A 263 20.34 -14.93 -17.57
N TYR A 264 20.56 -14.50 -16.35
CA TYR A 264 19.86 -15.03 -15.17
C TYR A 264 18.48 -14.42 -14.98
N PHE A 265 18.19 -13.27 -15.59
CA PHE A 265 16.88 -12.64 -15.60
C PHE A 265 16.00 -13.14 -16.76
N SER A 266 14.71 -12.83 -16.67
CA SER A 266 13.74 -13.06 -17.75
C SER A 266 14.23 -12.48 -19.07
N PRO A 267 13.98 -13.14 -20.22
CA PRO A 267 14.22 -12.54 -21.51
C PRO A 267 13.50 -11.17 -21.62
N ASP A 268 14.16 -10.21 -22.24
CA ASP A 268 13.61 -8.87 -22.48
C ASP A 268 13.08 -8.14 -21.21
N PHE A 269 13.63 -8.44 -20.04
CA PHE A 269 13.20 -7.94 -18.74
C PHE A 269 13.03 -6.41 -18.69
N SER A 270 13.80 -5.66 -19.47
CA SER A 270 13.69 -4.19 -19.53
C SER A 270 12.39 -3.69 -20.17
N GLY A 271 11.69 -4.56 -20.91
CA GLY A 271 10.38 -4.29 -21.50
C GLY A 271 9.20 -4.93 -20.76
N VAL A 272 9.47 -5.65 -19.68
CA VAL A 272 8.45 -6.33 -18.86
C VAL A 272 8.19 -5.52 -17.59
N GLY A 273 6.92 -5.25 -17.29
CA GLY A 273 6.49 -4.57 -16.06
C GLY A 273 6.62 -5.48 -14.83
N TYR A 274 6.67 -4.87 -13.65
CA TYR A 274 6.77 -5.57 -12.38
C TYR A 274 5.62 -6.57 -12.17
N ASP A 275 4.38 -6.14 -12.32
CA ASP A 275 3.21 -7.01 -12.12
C ASP A 275 3.16 -8.14 -13.17
N ASP A 276 3.61 -7.89 -14.40
CA ASP A 276 3.65 -8.93 -15.44
C ASP A 276 4.74 -9.97 -15.15
N SER A 277 5.91 -9.56 -14.64
CA SER A 277 6.95 -10.50 -14.23
C SER A 277 6.50 -11.39 -13.06
N ASN A 278 5.73 -10.85 -12.12
CA ASN A 278 5.13 -11.62 -11.02
C ASN A 278 4.08 -12.63 -11.53
N LYS A 279 3.27 -12.26 -12.53
CA LYS A 279 2.32 -13.20 -13.18
C LYS A 279 3.07 -14.33 -13.89
N LEU A 280 4.15 -14.03 -14.62
CA LEU A 280 5.00 -15.04 -15.26
C LEU A 280 5.58 -16.01 -14.22
N PHE A 281 6.10 -15.50 -13.09
CA PHE A 281 6.56 -16.35 -11.99
C PHE A 281 5.43 -17.22 -11.42
N LYS A 282 4.23 -16.66 -11.20
CA LYS A 282 3.06 -17.38 -10.69
C LYS A 282 2.64 -18.53 -11.62
N THR A 283 2.83 -18.41 -12.93
CA THR A 283 2.54 -19.45 -13.91
C THR A 283 3.67 -20.47 -14.10
N GLY A 284 4.80 -20.29 -13.43
CA GLY A 284 5.94 -21.20 -13.48
C GLY A 284 7.02 -20.80 -14.49
N GLU A 285 6.95 -19.59 -15.03
CA GLU A 285 7.99 -19.06 -15.92
C GLU A 285 9.11 -18.40 -15.10
N GLY A 286 9.99 -19.22 -14.58
CA GLY A 286 11.10 -18.83 -13.72
C GLY A 286 11.13 -19.62 -12.42
N ALA A 287 12.34 -19.89 -11.92
CA ALA A 287 12.53 -20.68 -10.72
C ALA A 287 12.35 -19.85 -9.45
N MET A 288 12.73 -18.57 -9.50
CA MET A 288 12.70 -17.63 -8.36
C MET A 288 12.29 -16.23 -8.81
N THR A 289 11.88 -15.39 -7.86
CA THR A 289 11.78 -13.93 -8.01
C THR A 289 12.22 -13.27 -6.70
N ILE A 290 12.87 -12.10 -6.79
CA ILE A 290 13.33 -11.32 -5.62
C ILE A 290 12.39 -10.13 -5.46
N THR A 291 11.57 -10.17 -4.42
CA THR A 291 10.57 -9.11 -4.18
C THR A 291 10.09 -9.12 -2.74
N GLY A 292 9.17 -8.21 -2.42
CA GLY A 292 8.65 -8.07 -1.07
C GLY A 292 7.58 -9.09 -0.68
N SER A 293 7.39 -9.22 0.63
CA SER A 293 6.42 -10.15 1.22
C SER A 293 4.97 -9.87 0.81
N TRP A 294 4.66 -8.70 0.25
CA TRP A 294 3.35 -8.37 -0.32
C TRP A 294 2.94 -9.30 -1.47
N LEU A 295 3.90 -9.89 -2.21
CA LEU A 295 3.58 -10.84 -3.27
C LEU A 295 2.89 -12.12 -2.75
N ALA A 296 3.04 -12.45 -1.46
CA ALA A 296 2.46 -13.67 -0.88
C ALA A 296 0.95 -13.77 -1.14
N GLY A 297 0.21 -12.65 -1.03
CA GLY A 297 -1.23 -12.60 -1.28
C GLY A 297 -1.61 -13.01 -2.71
N GLU A 298 -0.76 -12.72 -3.70
CA GLU A 298 -0.98 -13.09 -5.09
C GLU A 298 -0.60 -14.53 -5.41
N LEU A 299 0.34 -15.11 -4.65
CA LEU A 299 0.81 -16.48 -4.83
C LEU A 299 -0.09 -17.52 -4.15
N ILE A 300 -1.02 -17.06 -3.30
CA ILE A 300 -2.04 -17.91 -2.66
C ILE A 300 -3.29 -17.93 -3.55
N GLY A 301 -3.85 -19.10 -3.81
CA GLY A 301 -5.09 -19.25 -4.57
C GLY A 301 -4.89 -19.76 -5.99
N ASP A 302 -5.47 -19.16 -7.02
CA ASP A 302 -5.63 -19.61 -8.40
C ASP A 302 -4.37 -20.08 -9.16
N THR A 303 -3.63 -21.01 -8.54
CA THR A 303 -2.45 -21.64 -9.16
C THR A 303 -2.26 -23.04 -8.59
N ASP A 304 -1.87 -23.97 -9.46
CA ASP A 304 -1.42 -25.32 -9.07
C ASP A 304 0.05 -25.30 -8.57
N GLN A 305 0.72 -24.16 -8.66
CA GLN A 305 2.09 -23.99 -8.22
C GLN A 305 2.17 -23.84 -6.70
N GLN A 306 3.23 -24.36 -6.12
CA GLN A 306 3.54 -24.13 -4.71
C GLN A 306 4.81 -23.31 -4.58
N PHE A 307 4.74 -22.29 -3.75
CA PHE A 307 5.84 -21.36 -3.53
C PHE A 307 6.40 -21.47 -2.13
N GLY A 308 7.68 -21.14 -2.00
CA GLY A 308 8.35 -20.92 -0.74
C GLY A 308 9.04 -19.57 -0.73
N PHE A 309 9.51 -19.14 0.43
CA PHE A 309 10.19 -17.88 0.62
C PHE A 309 11.42 -18.08 1.51
N PHE A 310 12.53 -17.43 1.15
CA PHE A 310 13.71 -17.36 2.00
C PHE A 310 14.38 -15.99 1.87
N LEU A 311 15.10 -15.59 2.89
CA LEU A 311 15.96 -14.41 2.80
C LEU A 311 17.26 -14.78 2.13
N LEU A 312 17.78 -13.89 1.27
CA LEU A 312 19.11 -14.08 0.71
C LEU A 312 20.11 -14.24 1.86
N PRO A 313 21.01 -15.26 1.82
CA PRO A 313 21.90 -15.51 2.92
C PRO A 313 22.77 -14.31 3.26
N ALA A 314 22.76 -13.88 4.52
CA ALA A 314 23.63 -12.80 4.97
C ALA A 314 25.09 -13.22 4.98
N ASN A 315 25.98 -12.28 4.78
CA ASN A 315 27.40 -12.51 5.01
C ASN A 315 27.65 -12.51 6.53
N PRO A 316 28.15 -13.62 7.14
CA PRO A 316 28.39 -13.70 8.56
C PRO A 316 29.38 -12.66 9.09
N ASP A 317 30.24 -12.12 8.22
CA ASP A 317 31.23 -11.10 8.59
C ASP A 317 30.63 -9.69 8.68
N HIS A 318 29.35 -9.51 8.33
CA HIS A 318 28.64 -8.21 8.30
C HIS A 318 27.39 -8.18 9.21
N THR A 319 27.19 -9.18 10.06
CA THR A 319 26.06 -9.24 11.03
C THR A 319 26.39 -8.58 12.36
#